data_33012799c2b414ee0300548cbd09f605
#
_entry.id   33012799c2b414ee0300548cbd09f605
#
_cell.length_a   1.000
_cell.length_b   1.000
_cell.length_c   1.000
_cell.angle_alpha   90.00
_cell.angle_beta   90.00
_cell.angle_gamma   90.00
#
_symmetry.space_group_name_H-M   'P 1'
#
loop_
_entity.id
_entity.type
_entity.pdbx_description
1 polymer ?
#
loop_
_entity_poly.entity_id
_entity_poly.type
_entity_poly.pdbx_seq_one_letter_code
_entity_poly.pdbx_strand_id
1 'polypeptide(L)'
;SVGNWKWDSNDVIGYAYNIYGQAINEDGAITEPGATDHIWAKINMKNIHIGGSAQTTAALNVTFKPFSGFRIGSGYTYFDRNYAYYSLSGSSLKLGKELYVAEPWEIPSYGNLDFWSSYQFKIGTMQATISGQVNNLLNEYYIEKAWNPSMVNKESLNIKKDDVYYFYSIGRTWSVKLKLNF
;
A
#
# COMPACT_ATOMS: atom_id res chain seq x y z
N SER A 1 -9.27 -10.08 -7.91
CA SER A 1 -9.97 -9.99 -6.63
C SER A 1 -10.79 -8.70 -6.56
N VAL A 2 -11.90 -8.74 -5.86
CA VAL A 2 -12.75 -7.57 -5.57
C VAL A 2 -13.06 -7.61 -4.08
N GLY A 3 -12.62 -6.61 -3.34
CA GLY A 3 -12.85 -6.46 -1.92
C GLY A 3 -13.53 -5.11 -1.60
N ASN A 4 -14.05 -4.98 -0.39
CA ASN A 4 -14.50 -3.72 0.21
C ASN A 4 -14.14 -3.77 1.70
N TRP A 5 -12.86 -3.54 1.99
CA TRP A 5 -12.31 -3.72 3.32
C TRP A 5 -12.43 -2.43 4.12
N LYS A 6 -13.22 -2.51 5.15
CA LYS A 6 -13.47 -1.42 6.09
C LYS A 6 -13.32 -1.91 7.52
N TRP A 7 -13.04 -0.98 8.40
CA TRP A 7 -13.07 -1.27 9.82
C TRP A 7 -14.52 -1.52 10.27
N ASP A 8 -14.73 -2.55 11.07
CA ASP A 8 -16.02 -2.87 11.68
C ASP A 8 -16.10 -2.42 13.15
N SER A 9 -14.98 -1.95 13.70
CA SER A 9 -14.90 -1.49 15.08
C SER A 9 -15.37 -0.06 15.22
N ASN A 10 -16.27 0.17 16.17
CA ASN A 10 -16.70 1.53 16.55
C ASN A 10 -15.63 2.25 17.36
N ASP A 11 -14.85 1.50 18.15
CA ASP A 11 -14.03 2.04 19.21
C ASP A 11 -12.65 1.40 19.24
N VAL A 12 -11.65 2.16 18.81
CA VAL A 12 -10.25 1.86 19.08
C VAL A 12 -9.83 2.74 20.26
N ILE A 13 -9.41 2.14 21.35
CA ILE A 13 -8.94 2.84 22.53
C ILE A 13 -7.42 2.88 22.50
N GLY A 14 -6.86 4.09 22.53
CA GLY A 14 -5.44 4.33 22.72
C GLY A 14 -5.19 4.97 24.08
N TYR A 15 -4.11 4.61 24.73
CA TYR A 15 -3.66 5.20 25.98
C TYR A 15 -2.41 6.04 25.78
N ALA A 16 -2.24 7.09 26.60
CA ALA A 16 -1.07 7.95 26.54
C ALA A 16 0.05 7.39 27.42
N TYR A 17 1.25 7.47 26.87
CA TYR A 17 2.48 7.09 27.55
C TYR A 17 3.52 8.18 27.36
N ASN A 18 4.37 8.39 28.37
CA ASN A 18 5.53 9.27 28.21
C ASN A 18 6.61 8.63 27.34
N ILE A 19 7.71 9.36 27.11
CA ILE A 19 8.85 8.87 26.29
C ILE A 19 9.55 7.63 26.85
N TYR A 20 9.30 7.29 28.12
CA TYR A 20 9.85 6.11 28.79
C TYR A 20 8.88 4.94 28.79
N GLY A 21 7.72 5.08 28.14
CA GLY A 21 6.68 4.03 28.06
C GLY A 21 5.86 3.88 29.35
N GLN A 22 5.85 4.88 30.23
CA GLN A 22 5.05 4.87 31.44
C GLN A 22 3.71 5.55 31.18
N ALA A 23 2.60 4.97 31.66
CA ALA A 23 1.26 5.53 31.56
C ALA A 23 1.19 6.89 32.28
N ILE A 24 0.49 7.83 31.72
CA ILE A 24 0.36 9.20 32.25
C ILE A 24 -1.09 9.66 32.33
N ASN A 25 -1.39 10.55 33.28
CA ASN A 25 -2.65 11.29 33.39
C ASN A 25 -2.58 12.66 32.69
N GLU A 26 -3.64 13.46 32.79
CA GLU A 26 -3.74 14.78 32.15
C GLU A 26 -2.68 15.78 32.62
N ASP A 27 -2.21 15.64 33.85
CA ASP A 27 -1.15 16.47 34.43
C ASP A 27 0.26 15.98 34.04
N GLY A 28 0.36 14.88 33.27
CA GLY A 28 1.61 14.26 32.90
C GLY A 28 2.21 13.38 34.02
N ALA A 29 1.52 13.20 35.13
CA ALA A 29 1.96 12.33 36.22
C ALA A 29 1.86 10.85 35.83
N ILE A 30 2.83 10.04 36.31
CA ILE A 30 2.82 8.60 36.06
C ILE A 30 1.63 7.97 36.80
N THR A 31 0.89 7.13 36.10
CA THR A 31 -0.22 6.34 36.62
C THR A 31 -0.09 4.88 36.20
N GLU A 32 -0.92 4.01 36.76
CA GLU A 32 -0.94 2.61 36.34
C GLU A 32 -1.72 2.45 35.03
N PRO A 33 -1.28 1.57 34.10
CA PRO A 33 -2.02 1.28 32.88
C PRO A 33 -3.46 0.83 33.19
N GLY A 34 -4.44 1.55 32.61
CA GLY A 34 -5.86 1.26 32.83
C GLY A 34 -6.45 1.87 34.12
N ALA A 35 -5.69 2.68 34.87
CA ALA A 35 -6.23 3.49 35.96
C ALA A 35 -7.31 4.46 35.48
N THR A 36 -8.22 4.88 36.34
CA THR A 36 -9.34 5.76 35.97
C THR A 36 -8.91 7.16 35.51
N ASP A 37 -7.74 7.60 35.94
CA ASP A 37 -7.11 8.87 35.57
C ASP A 37 -6.11 8.73 34.40
N HIS A 38 -5.88 7.51 33.89
CA HIS A 38 -5.05 7.29 32.71
C HIS A 38 -5.71 7.92 31.48
N ILE A 39 -5.01 8.79 30.80
CA ILE A 39 -5.55 9.46 29.62
C ILE A 39 -5.74 8.43 28.50
N TRP A 40 -6.86 8.52 27.87
CA TRP A 40 -7.23 7.70 26.74
C TRP A 40 -7.75 8.54 25.57
N ALA A 41 -7.73 7.96 24.38
CA ALA A 41 -8.43 8.48 23.21
C ALA A 41 -9.29 7.34 22.64
N LYS A 42 -10.56 7.62 22.40
CA LYS A 42 -11.49 6.72 21.74
C LYS A 42 -11.65 7.15 20.29
N ILE A 43 -11.33 6.27 19.35
CA ILE A 43 -11.32 6.57 17.92
C ILE A 43 -12.40 5.75 17.24
N ASN A 44 -13.37 6.43 16.64
CA ASN A 44 -14.40 5.78 15.85
C ASN A 44 -13.88 5.48 14.45
N MET A 45 -13.70 4.19 14.15
CA MET A 45 -13.17 3.70 12.88
C MET A 45 -14.23 3.05 11.98
N LYS A 46 -15.48 2.95 12.44
CA LYS A 46 -16.50 2.22 11.71
C LYS A 46 -16.68 2.73 10.28
N ASN A 47 -16.71 1.79 9.34
CA ASN A 47 -16.87 2.01 7.91
C ASN A 47 -15.71 2.76 7.21
N ILE A 48 -14.63 3.10 7.91
CA ILE A 48 -13.42 3.70 7.33
C ILE A 48 -12.69 2.62 6.50
N HIS A 49 -12.33 2.95 5.26
CA HIS A 49 -11.59 2.01 4.41
C HIS A 49 -10.18 1.73 4.95
N ILE A 50 -9.76 0.48 4.81
CA ILE A 50 -8.40 0.07 5.15
C ILE A 50 -7.48 0.51 4.02
N GLY A 51 -6.47 1.31 4.35
CA GLY A 51 -5.49 1.82 3.39
C GLY A 51 -4.28 0.89 3.21
N GLY A 52 -3.46 1.19 2.20
CA GLY A 52 -2.18 0.55 1.95
C GLY A 52 -2.19 -0.60 0.95
N SER A 53 -3.36 -1.01 0.44
CA SER A 53 -3.44 -1.96 -0.67
C SER A 53 -4.73 -1.79 -1.48
N ALA A 54 -4.64 -2.05 -2.78
CA ALA A 54 -5.79 -1.98 -3.68
C ALA A 54 -6.82 -3.07 -3.33
N GLN A 55 -8.06 -2.65 -3.13
CA GLN A 55 -9.16 -3.55 -2.80
C GLN A 55 -9.76 -4.24 -4.02
N THR A 56 -9.49 -3.69 -5.21
CA THR A 56 -9.82 -4.33 -6.49
C THR A 56 -8.55 -4.53 -7.30
N THR A 57 -8.31 -5.76 -7.71
CA THR A 57 -7.22 -6.10 -8.63
C THR A 57 -7.73 -7.05 -9.71
N ALA A 58 -7.35 -6.78 -10.96
CA ALA A 58 -7.58 -7.67 -12.08
C ALA A 58 -6.27 -7.89 -12.84
N ALA A 59 -5.98 -9.12 -13.23
CA ALA A 59 -4.79 -9.44 -13.99
C ALA A 59 -5.12 -10.40 -15.14
N LEU A 60 -4.56 -10.11 -16.31
CA LEU A 60 -4.59 -10.97 -17.49
C LEU A 60 -3.17 -11.22 -17.95
N ASN A 61 -2.78 -12.49 -18.05
CA ASN A 61 -1.48 -12.89 -18.54
C ASN A 61 -1.66 -13.79 -19.77
N VAL A 62 -0.93 -13.48 -20.84
CA VAL A 62 -0.92 -14.27 -22.06
C VAL A 62 0.51 -14.71 -22.36
N THR A 63 0.69 -15.98 -22.62
CA THR A 63 1.98 -16.54 -23.02
C THR A 63 1.82 -17.34 -24.31
N PHE A 64 2.69 -17.09 -25.28
CA PHE A 64 2.72 -17.76 -26.57
C PHE A 64 4.07 -18.45 -26.78
N LYS A 65 4.04 -19.64 -27.38
CA LYS A 65 5.22 -20.46 -27.70
C LYS A 65 5.22 -20.76 -29.19
N PRO A 66 5.74 -19.85 -30.05
CA PRO A 66 5.66 -19.99 -31.48
C PRO A 66 6.48 -21.18 -32.02
N PHE A 67 7.59 -21.50 -31.36
CA PHE A 67 8.44 -22.65 -31.70
C PHE A 67 9.20 -23.16 -30.47
N SER A 68 9.85 -24.29 -30.61
CA SER A 68 10.61 -24.93 -29.53
C SER A 68 11.70 -24.00 -28.98
N GLY A 69 11.74 -23.89 -27.65
CA GLY A 69 12.71 -23.07 -26.94
C GLY A 69 12.32 -21.60 -26.83
N PHE A 70 11.39 -21.07 -27.63
CA PHE A 70 11.00 -19.65 -27.56
C PHE A 70 9.67 -19.46 -26.85
N ARG A 71 9.63 -18.48 -25.95
CA ARG A 71 8.44 -18.03 -25.22
C ARG A 71 8.39 -16.52 -25.26
N ILE A 72 7.21 -16.00 -25.45
CA ILE A 72 6.90 -14.58 -25.38
C ILE A 72 5.60 -14.40 -24.62
N GLY A 73 5.50 -13.37 -23.81
CA GLY A 73 4.29 -13.12 -23.06
C GLY A 73 4.12 -11.67 -22.65
N SER A 74 2.91 -11.33 -22.29
CA SER A 74 2.52 -10.04 -21.80
C SER A 74 1.52 -10.22 -20.66
N GLY A 75 1.58 -9.34 -19.67
CA GLY A 75 0.66 -9.29 -18.54
C GLY A 75 0.15 -7.87 -18.34
N TYR A 76 -1.16 -7.73 -18.19
CA TYR A 76 -1.77 -6.48 -17.78
C TYR A 76 -2.37 -6.65 -16.40
N THR A 77 -2.02 -5.76 -15.47
CA THR A 77 -2.58 -5.73 -14.12
C THR A 77 -3.25 -4.38 -13.87
N TYR A 78 -4.49 -4.41 -13.42
CA TYR A 78 -5.28 -3.24 -13.06
C TYR A 78 -5.50 -3.17 -11.56
N PHE A 79 -5.40 -1.95 -11.00
CA PHE A 79 -5.58 -1.65 -9.58
C PHE A 79 -6.61 -0.54 -9.42
N ASP A 80 -7.51 -0.73 -8.45
CA ASP A 80 -8.58 0.20 -8.16
C ASP A 80 -8.96 0.15 -6.68
N ARG A 81 -9.62 1.20 -6.19
CA ARG A 81 -9.97 1.35 -4.78
C ARG A 81 -8.77 1.11 -3.87
N ASN A 82 -7.67 1.78 -4.18
CA ASN A 82 -6.47 1.81 -3.36
C ASN A 82 -6.51 3.07 -2.51
N TYR A 83 -6.53 2.90 -1.18
CA TYR A 83 -6.61 4.01 -0.24
C TYR A 83 -5.25 4.28 0.36
N ALA A 84 -4.98 5.58 0.60
CA ALA A 84 -3.74 6.01 1.24
C ALA A 84 -3.56 5.30 2.60
N TYR A 85 -2.34 4.86 2.87
CA TYR A 85 -1.99 4.35 4.19
C TYR A 85 -2.09 5.46 5.24
N TYR A 86 -2.50 5.12 6.44
CA TYR A 86 -2.60 6.06 7.56
C TYR A 86 -2.16 5.40 8.87
N SER A 87 -1.74 6.25 9.80
CA SER A 87 -1.44 5.84 11.18
C SER A 87 -2.36 6.55 12.14
N LEU A 88 -2.82 5.85 13.14
CA LEU A 88 -3.58 6.40 14.26
C LEU A 88 -2.66 6.81 15.42
N SER A 89 -1.37 6.52 15.33
CA SER A 89 -0.37 6.94 16.31
C SER A 89 0.14 8.34 15.99
N GLY A 90 0.23 9.20 16.97
CA GLY A 90 0.86 10.52 16.81
C GLY A 90 0.43 11.56 17.83
N SER A 91 1.17 12.64 17.87
CA SER A 91 0.99 13.79 18.79
C SER A 91 -0.28 14.62 18.57
N SER A 92 -1.06 14.33 17.54
CA SER A 92 -2.30 15.07 17.19
C SER A 92 -3.56 14.47 17.83
N LEU A 93 -3.45 13.38 18.58
CA LEU A 93 -4.58 12.83 19.31
C LEU A 93 -4.95 13.77 20.48
N LYS A 94 -6.16 14.29 20.49
CA LYS A 94 -6.70 14.98 21.66
C LYS A 94 -7.13 13.92 22.67
N LEU A 95 -6.31 13.73 23.70
CA LEU A 95 -6.51 12.74 24.74
C LEU A 95 -7.74 13.06 25.59
N GLY A 96 -8.39 12.02 26.13
CA GLY A 96 -9.61 12.15 26.91
C GLY A 96 -10.87 12.51 26.10
N LYS A 97 -10.84 12.40 24.76
CA LYS A 97 -11.97 12.74 23.89
C LYS A 97 -12.28 11.65 22.89
N GLU A 98 -13.53 11.57 22.49
CA GLU A 98 -13.96 10.78 21.35
C GLU A 98 -13.58 11.50 20.06
N LEU A 99 -12.92 10.79 19.16
CA LEU A 99 -12.35 11.33 17.92
C LEU A 99 -12.94 10.61 16.72
N TYR A 100 -13.20 11.36 15.68
CA TYR A 100 -13.64 10.82 14.38
C TYR A 100 -12.47 10.81 13.41
N VAL A 101 -12.35 9.74 12.63
CA VAL A 101 -11.33 9.57 11.61
C VAL A 101 -11.94 9.93 10.25
N ALA A 102 -11.22 10.69 9.47
CA ALA A 102 -11.59 10.98 8.09
C ALA A 102 -11.43 9.75 7.20
N GLU A 103 -12.18 9.69 6.12
CA GLU A 103 -11.98 8.68 5.07
C GLU A 103 -10.59 8.86 4.42
N PRO A 104 -9.78 7.81 4.25
CA PRO A 104 -8.48 7.93 3.60
C PRO A 104 -8.64 8.33 2.14
N TRP A 105 -7.69 9.11 1.64
CA TRP A 105 -7.71 9.52 0.25
C TRP A 105 -7.59 8.31 -0.69
N GLU A 106 -8.50 8.23 -1.65
CA GLU A 106 -8.48 7.18 -2.68
C GLU A 106 -7.47 7.54 -3.77
N ILE A 107 -6.50 6.67 -3.97
CA ILE A 107 -5.50 6.79 -5.02
C ILE A 107 -6.18 6.51 -6.36
N PRO A 108 -5.99 7.35 -7.40
CA PRO A 108 -6.53 7.09 -8.72
C PRO A 108 -6.21 5.69 -9.22
N SER A 109 -7.17 5.03 -9.86
CA SER A 109 -6.97 3.72 -10.46
C SER A 109 -5.88 3.77 -11.55
N TYR A 110 -5.14 2.67 -11.70
CA TYR A 110 -4.09 2.56 -12.70
C TYR A 110 -3.96 1.13 -13.23
N GLY A 111 -3.29 1.00 -14.37
CA GLY A 111 -2.95 -0.30 -14.94
C GLY A 111 -1.48 -0.35 -15.33
N ASN A 112 -0.90 -1.54 -15.26
CA ASN A 112 0.47 -1.80 -15.64
C ASN A 112 0.53 -2.91 -16.69
N LEU A 113 1.21 -2.64 -17.82
CA LEU A 113 1.45 -3.60 -18.88
C LEU A 113 2.91 -4.03 -18.87
N ASP A 114 3.14 -5.32 -18.63
CA ASP A 114 4.46 -5.93 -18.64
C ASP A 114 4.63 -6.82 -19.86
N PHE A 115 5.88 -6.98 -20.30
CA PHE A 115 6.24 -7.82 -21.41
C PHE A 115 7.49 -8.63 -21.08
N TRP A 116 7.52 -9.89 -21.50
CA TRP A 116 8.68 -10.75 -21.33
C TRP A 116 8.89 -11.68 -22.52
N SER A 117 10.13 -12.07 -22.74
CA SER A 117 10.50 -13.10 -23.71
C SER A 117 11.64 -13.96 -23.20
N SER A 118 11.72 -15.18 -23.64
CA SER A 118 12.86 -16.07 -23.38
C SER A 118 13.11 -17.01 -24.53
N TYR A 119 14.39 -17.25 -24.83
CA TYR A 119 14.82 -18.21 -25.82
C TYR A 119 15.88 -19.15 -25.24
N GLN A 120 15.59 -20.43 -25.35
CA GLN A 120 16.46 -21.51 -24.92
C GLN A 120 17.05 -22.21 -26.13
N PHE A 121 18.37 -22.37 -26.18
CA PHE A 121 19.09 -22.97 -27.28
C PHE A 121 20.31 -23.73 -26.75
N LYS A 122 20.91 -24.58 -27.63
CA LYS A 122 22.12 -25.33 -27.29
C LYS A 122 23.35 -24.69 -27.92
N ILE A 123 24.45 -24.68 -27.19
CA ILE A 123 25.78 -24.30 -27.67
C ILE A 123 26.70 -25.48 -27.36
N GLY A 124 26.94 -26.37 -28.37
CA GLY A 124 27.62 -27.61 -28.15
C GLY A 124 26.87 -28.51 -27.16
N THR A 125 27.51 -28.85 -26.04
CA THR A 125 26.91 -29.64 -24.95
C THR A 125 26.17 -28.81 -23.93
N MET A 126 26.39 -27.50 -23.95
CA MET A 126 25.77 -26.55 -23.00
C MET A 126 24.37 -26.14 -23.43
N GLN A 127 23.53 -25.87 -22.44
CA GLN A 127 22.21 -25.27 -22.64
C GLN A 127 22.24 -23.79 -22.23
N ALA A 128 21.94 -22.89 -23.17
CA ALA A 128 21.86 -21.48 -22.94
C ALA A 128 20.39 -21.00 -22.94
N THR A 129 20.08 -20.06 -22.08
CA THR A 129 18.78 -19.34 -22.07
C THR A 129 19.05 -17.86 -22.00
N ILE A 130 18.57 -17.11 -22.98
CA ILE A 130 18.48 -15.65 -22.94
C ILE A 130 17.05 -15.27 -22.62
N SER A 131 16.87 -14.31 -21.71
CA SER A 131 15.54 -13.77 -21.36
C SER A 131 15.58 -12.27 -21.21
N GLY A 132 14.53 -11.61 -21.66
CA GLY A 132 14.31 -10.17 -21.54
C GLY A 132 12.96 -9.90 -20.89
N GLN A 133 12.90 -8.82 -20.11
CA GLN A 133 11.67 -8.34 -19.47
C GLN A 133 11.64 -6.82 -19.53
N VAL A 134 10.46 -6.29 -19.81
CA VAL A 134 10.13 -4.87 -19.71
C VAL A 134 8.93 -4.74 -18.81
N ASN A 135 9.09 -4.05 -17.69
CA ASN A 135 7.99 -3.68 -16.80
C ASN A 135 7.50 -2.29 -17.15
N ASN A 136 6.20 -2.06 -17.02
CA ASN A 136 5.54 -0.83 -17.38
C ASN A 136 5.87 -0.41 -18.84
N LEU A 137 5.52 -1.28 -19.78
CA LEU A 137 5.83 -1.11 -21.21
C LEU A 137 5.35 0.23 -21.78
N LEU A 138 4.21 0.73 -21.30
CA LEU A 138 3.61 1.99 -21.74
C LEU A 138 4.28 3.22 -21.11
N ASN A 139 5.18 3.03 -20.14
CA ASN A 139 5.85 4.09 -19.39
C ASN A 139 4.89 5.06 -18.70
N GLU A 140 3.81 4.56 -18.14
CA GLU A 140 2.85 5.37 -17.41
C GLU A 140 3.36 5.72 -16.01
N TYR A 141 3.12 6.96 -15.60
CA TYR A 141 3.41 7.42 -14.24
C TYR A 141 2.12 7.46 -13.45
N TYR A 142 2.02 6.61 -12.46
CA TYR A 142 0.88 6.52 -11.56
C TYR A 142 1.33 6.66 -10.11
N ILE A 143 0.42 7.03 -9.23
CA ILE A 143 0.69 7.07 -7.80
C ILE A 143 0.62 5.64 -7.27
N GLU A 144 1.79 5.11 -6.89
CA GLU A 144 1.91 3.75 -6.39
C GLU A 144 1.49 3.64 -4.92
N LYS A 145 1.86 4.64 -4.13
CA LYS A 145 1.60 4.70 -2.69
C LYS A 145 1.25 6.11 -2.26
N ALA A 146 0.40 6.22 -1.27
CA ALA A 146 0.12 7.47 -0.59
C ALA A 146 0.02 7.26 0.93
N TRP A 147 0.34 8.29 1.68
CA TRP A 147 0.27 8.29 3.14
C TRP A 147 -0.39 9.55 3.66
N ASN A 148 -1.39 9.38 4.52
CA ASN A 148 -2.05 10.44 5.24
C ASN A 148 -1.33 10.67 6.58
N PRO A 149 -0.67 11.82 6.77
CA PRO A 149 0.04 12.09 8.02
C PRO A 149 -0.90 12.37 9.20
N SER A 150 -2.13 12.79 8.93
CA SER A 150 -3.11 13.14 9.96
C SER A 150 -4.53 12.82 9.51
N MET A 151 -5.15 11.84 10.16
CA MET A 151 -6.51 11.37 9.89
C MET A 151 -7.51 11.86 10.93
N VAL A 152 -7.04 12.34 12.06
CA VAL A 152 -7.84 12.61 13.26
C VAL A 152 -8.02 14.11 13.47
N ASN A 153 -9.21 14.54 13.91
CA ASN A 153 -9.55 15.93 14.24
C ASN A 153 -9.46 16.95 13.10
N LYS A 154 -9.62 16.53 11.87
CA LYS A 154 -9.82 17.51 10.80
C LYS A 154 -11.24 18.10 10.88
N GLU A 155 -11.36 19.41 10.75
CA GLU A 155 -12.64 20.12 10.64
C GLU A 155 -13.44 19.65 9.41
N SER A 156 -12.73 19.15 8.40
CA SER A 156 -13.30 18.51 7.23
C SER A 156 -12.98 17.00 7.24
N LEU A 157 -14.00 16.16 7.18
CA LEU A 157 -13.87 14.72 7.01
C LEU A 157 -13.41 14.33 5.59
N ASN A 158 -13.12 15.28 4.72
CA ASN A 158 -12.76 15.05 3.34
C ASN A 158 -11.28 15.34 3.11
N ILE A 159 -10.47 14.29 2.95
CA ILE A 159 -9.05 14.38 2.66
C ILE A 159 -8.84 14.54 1.16
N LYS A 160 -8.11 15.60 0.78
CA LYS A 160 -7.76 15.90 -0.61
C LYS A 160 -6.34 15.42 -0.93
N LYS A 161 -6.00 15.39 -2.22
CA LYS A 161 -4.65 15.06 -2.72
C LYS A 161 -3.55 15.88 -2.05
N ASP A 162 -3.79 17.17 -1.80
CA ASP A 162 -2.81 18.08 -1.20
C ASP A 162 -2.59 17.83 0.30
N ASP A 163 -3.44 17.02 0.93
CA ASP A 163 -3.34 16.63 2.33
C ASP A 163 -2.49 15.36 2.55
N VAL A 164 -2.02 14.73 1.48
CA VAL A 164 -1.31 13.44 1.55
C VAL A 164 0.07 13.52 0.93
N TYR A 165 0.99 12.72 1.45
CA TYR A 165 2.26 12.42 0.77
C TYR A 165 2.04 11.25 -0.18
N TYR A 166 2.54 11.36 -1.41
CA TYR A 166 2.41 10.29 -2.40
C TYR A 166 3.71 10.08 -3.19
N PHE A 167 3.86 8.87 -3.66
CA PHE A 167 5.03 8.44 -4.42
C PHE A 167 4.57 7.90 -5.77
N TYR A 168 5.20 8.40 -6.81
CA TYR A 168 4.99 7.90 -8.17
C TYR A 168 5.76 6.61 -8.41
N SER A 169 5.26 5.81 -9.34
CA SER A 169 5.98 4.67 -9.90
C SER A 169 7.29 5.13 -10.56
N ILE A 170 8.27 4.23 -10.62
CA ILE A 170 9.58 4.52 -11.25
C ILE A 170 9.54 4.57 -12.78
N GLY A 171 8.36 4.37 -13.40
CA GLY A 171 8.21 4.32 -14.85
C GLY A 171 8.68 2.97 -15.43
N ARG A 172 9.02 2.97 -16.74
CA ARG A 172 9.44 1.76 -17.44
C ARG A 172 10.84 1.31 -17.03
N THR A 173 10.95 0.02 -16.73
CA THR A 173 12.22 -0.65 -16.46
C THR A 173 12.40 -1.86 -17.37
N TRP A 174 13.64 -2.26 -17.62
CA TRP A 174 13.94 -3.44 -18.42
C TRP A 174 15.12 -4.21 -17.84
N SER A 175 15.17 -5.48 -18.13
CA SER A 175 16.28 -6.36 -17.76
C SER A 175 16.52 -7.42 -18.82
N VAL A 176 17.78 -7.82 -18.96
CA VAL A 176 18.20 -8.97 -19.79
C VAL A 176 19.03 -9.91 -18.94
N LYS A 177 18.78 -11.22 -19.06
CA LYS A 177 19.48 -12.28 -18.34
C LYS A 177 19.95 -13.37 -19.29
N LEU A 178 21.21 -13.75 -19.15
CA LEU A 178 21.77 -14.96 -19.78
C LEU A 178 22.03 -16.01 -18.71
N LYS A 179 21.55 -17.24 -18.94
CA LYS A 179 21.80 -18.40 -18.09
C LYS A 179 22.48 -19.47 -18.92
N LEU A 180 23.60 -20.00 -18.42
CA LEU A 180 24.34 -21.12 -19.01
C LEU A 180 24.27 -22.31 -18.03
N ASN A 181 23.93 -23.47 -18.55
CA ASN A 181 23.96 -24.74 -17.81
C ASN A 181 24.98 -25.67 -18.53
N PHE A 182 25.96 -26.09 -17.76
CA PHE A 182 27.06 -26.99 -18.21
C PHE A 182 26.70 -28.45 -17.95
#